data_68d5373b7948034cc5aab3ac5efd0ea9
#
_entry.id   68d5373b7948034cc5aab3ac5efd0ea9
#
_cell.length_a   1.000
_cell.length_b   1.000
_cell.length_c   1.000
_cell.angle_alpha   90.00
_cell.angle_beta   90.00
_cell.angle_gamma   90.00
#
_symmetry.space_group_name_H-M   'P 1'
#
loop_
_entity.id
_entity.type
_entity.pdbx_description
1 polymer ?
#
loop_
_entity_poly.entity_id
_entity_poly.type
_entity_poly.pdbx_seq_one_letter_code
_entity_poly.pdbx_strand_id
1 'polypeptide(L)'
;MKRKVIAVIFLSLFISCGISLQANPTDINLAEQVTKEFLCAKIQSAVSHNVDTLDIFFADNSETAQKNLIFVKKQVLEDYIIPYASNDYVIEKVNPKVQINEALFDGTSAHIKATLTADIFWNAANPLGNPIYGNKAEKHLLLLYMDKGVWKITQDKFQTKKGNSDELFRDSLYALNEQILALKTEAKIFLDNAKKSKPSKLFPVAPKWKSSRINNEYNRDEVYNWAFRHWNNYSKEYLNFGDEKWKGGDCTNFVSQCLRAGGAANDKSGAFQWYYYRKAALATTNDDYSWTWSTSRGLNSTLSGNYKNNEFGPKATQKVIIGDNQYDSSIGEYVIPGDIIQYHWKNKSAISHAAVIVGMIYNSAKIRYEPVIAEHTEDSWFTPWTNNAYKTYFIHITGIN
;
A
#
# COMPACT_ATOMS: atom_id res chain seq x y z
N MET A 1 7.21 -18.18 36.30
CA MET A 1 8.06 -16.96 36.29
C MET A 1 8.25 -16.30 34.92
N LYS A 2 8.12 -16.99 33.78
CA LYS A 2 8.31 -16.38 32.44
C LYS A 2 7.18 -15.44 31.98
N ARG A 3 5.94 -15.60 32.46
CA ARG A 3 4.80 -14.74 32.05
C ARG A 3 4.80 -13.31 32.63
N LYS A 4 5.45 -13.05 33.76
CA LYS A 4 5.48 -11.71 34.37
C LYS A 4 6.51 -10.76 33.73
N VAL A 5 7.57 -11.29 33.10
CA VAL A 5 8.63 -10.47 32.45
C VAL A 5 8.14 -9.92 31.09
N ILE A 6 7.27 -10.66 30.38
CA ILE A 6 6.73 -10.24 29.09
C ILE A 6 5.76 -9.04 29.26
N ALA A 7 4.97 -9.02 30.34
CA ALA A 7 4.04 -7.91 30.60
C ALA A 7 4.74 -6.56 30.89
N VAL A 8 5.93 -6.58 31.48
CA VAL A 8 6.69 -5.36 31.82
C VAL A 8 7.36 -4.73 30.58
N ILE A 9 7.81 -5.55 29.63
CA ILE A 9 8.45 -5.04 28.39
C ILE A 9 7.41 -4.42 27.45
N PHE A 10 6.16 -4.94 27.47
CA PHE A 10 5.08 -4.36 26.64
C PHE A 10 4.59 -3.01 27.16
N LEU A 11 4.60 -2.75 28.46
CA LEU A 11 4.14 -1.49 29.03
C LEU A 11 4.98 -0.29 28.57
N SER A 12 6.26 -0.48 28.28
CA SER A 12 7.15 0.58 27.80
C SER A 12 7.00 0.93 26.31
N LEU A 13 6.47 0.01 25.50
CA LEU A 13 6.20 0.25 24.07
C LEU A 13 4.87 0.99 23.83
N PHE A 14 3.91 0.87 24.77
CA PHE A 14 2.58 1.49 24.64
C PHE A 14 2.54 3.00 25.01
N ILE A 15 3.54 3.52 25.72
CA ILE A 15 3.60 4.93 26.11
C ILE A 15 3.71 5.88 24.90
N SER A 16 4.18 5.38 23.74
CA SER A 16 4.30 6.19 22.53
C SER A 16 2.98 6.42 21.78
N CYS A 17 1.93 5.65 22.07
CA CYS A 17 0.60 5.82 21.47
C CYS A 17 -0.31 6.83 22.20
N GLY A 18 0.15 7.45 23.28
CA GLY A 18 -0.60 8.48 24.01
C GLY A 18 -1.83 7.97 24.77
N ILE A 19 -1.88 6.68 25.15
CA ILE A 19 -3.01 6.09 25.89
C ILE A 19 -2.75 6.23 27.39
N SER A 20 -3.47 7.15 28.06
CA SER A 20 -3.51 7.21 29.52
C SER A 20 -4.54 6.21 30.05
N LEU A 21 -4.14 5.33 30.95
CA LEU A 21 -5.02 4.45 31.70
C LEU A 21 -5.92 5.26 32.63
N GLN A 22 -7.16 5.55 32.23
CA GLN A 22 -8.20 6.10 33.11
C GLN A 22 -9.16 4.99 33.58
N ALA A 23 -9.65 5.12 34.80
CA ALA A 23 -10.39 4.11 35.54
C ALA A 23 -11.79 3.79 34.95
N ASN A 24 -12.14 2.51 34.97
CA ASN A 24 -13.42 1.86 34.62
C ASN A 24 -14.02 2.22 33.25
N PRO A 25 -13.40 1.77 32.12
CA PRO A 25 -14.05 1.80 30.82
C PRO A 25 -15.20 0.77 30.77
N THR A 26 -16.26 1.10 30.00
CA THR A 26 -17.29 0.14 29.59
C THR A 26 -16.68 -0.96 28.70
N ASP A 27 -17.33 -2.12 28.57
CA ASP A 27 -16.82 -3.22 27.77
C ASP A 27 -16.51 -2.83 26.33
N ILE A 28 -17.31 -1.92 25.74
CA ILE A 28 -17.05 -1.39 24.40
C ILE A 28 -15.77 -0.56 24.34
N ASN A 29 -15.48 0.25 25.36
CA ASN A 29 -14.25 1.05 25.42
C ASN A 29 -13.00 0.16 25.50
N LEU A 30 -13.11 -1.00 26.18
CA LEU A 30 -12.03 -1.99 26.23
C LEU A 30 -11.80 -2.65 24.87
N ALA A 31 -12.87 -2.97 24.12
CA ALA A 31 -12.75 -3.50 22.76
C ALA A 31 -12.10 -2.49 21.81
N GLU A 32 -12.47 -1.21 21.92
CA GLU A 32 -11.82 -0.13 21.16
C GLU A 32 -10.35 0.03 21.52
N GLN A 33 -10.01 -0.09 22.81
CA GLN A 33 -8.63 -0.04 23.26
C GLN A 33 -7.81 -1.20 22.68
N VAL A 34 -8.30 -2.45 22.76
CA VAL A 34 -7.64 -3.62 22.17
C VAL A 34 -7.44 -3.43 20.67
N THR A 35 -8.43 -2.86 19.97
CA THR A 35 -8.32 -2.53 18.54
C THR A 35 -7.18 -1.55 18.28
N LYS A 36 -7.10 -0.46 19.05
CA LYS A 36 -6.03 0.55 18.90
C LYS A 36 -4.65 -0.06 19.18
N GLU A 37 -4.53 -0.83 20.26
CA GLU A 37 -3.29 -1.52 20.63
C GLU A 37 -2.84 -2.50 19.55
N PHE A 38 -3.76 -3.31 19.03
CA PHE A 38 -3.48 -4.25 17.95
C PHE A 38 -2.99 -3.55 16.68
N LEU A 39 -3.69 -2.52 16.20
CA LEU A 39 -3.32 -1.82 14.98
C LEU A 39 -1.98 -1.08 15.12
N CYS A 40 -1.70 -0.52 16.29
CA CYS A 40 -0.38 0.02 16.59
C CYS A 40 0.70 -1.07 16.60
N ALA A 41 0.45 -2.21 17.24
CA ALA A 41 1.39 -3.33 17.28
C ALA A 41 1.64 -3.92 15.89
N LYS A 42 0.60 -3.99 15.04
CA LYS A 42 0.70 -4.44 13.66
C LYS A 42 1.75 -3.64 12.87
N ILE A 43 1.65 -2.32 12.84
CA ILE A 43 2.61 -1.51 12.11
C ILE A 43 3.97 -1.45 12.81
N GLN A 44 4.01 -1.50 14.14
CA GLN A 44 5.25 -1.54 14.92
C GLN A 44 6.03 -2.85 14.71
N SER A 45 5.35 -3.95 14.38
CA SER A 45 6.02 -5.23 14.05
C SER A 45 6.86 -5.16 12.77
N ALA A 46 6.58 -4.19 11.88
CA ALA A 46 7.41 -3.90 10.73
C ALA A 46 8.77 -3.26 11.11
N VAL A 47 8.82 -2.48 12.21
CA VAL A 47 10.06 -1.91 12.76
C VAL A 47 10.85 -2.94 13.55
N SER A 48 10.17 -3.70 14.41
CA SER A 48 10.81 -4.75 15.22
C SER A 48 11.19 -6.00 14.41
N HIS A 49 10.65 -6.13 13.20
CA HIS A 49 10.74 -7.32 12.34
C HIS A 49 10.25 -8.61 13.04
N ASN A 50 9.33 -8.47 13.99
CA ASN A 50 8.79 -9.57 14.77
C ASN A 50 7.26 -9.58 14.74
N VAL A 51 6.69 -10.36 13.83
CA VAL A 51 5.24 -10.50 13.66
C VAL A 51 4.57 -11.38 14.73
N ASP A 52 5.35 -12.13 15.54
CA ASP A 52 4.79 -13.00 16.58
C ASP A 52 4.29 -12.21 17.79
N THR A 53 4.63 -10.93 17.90
CA THR A 53 4.06 -10.00 18.87
C THR A 53 2.54 -9.82 18.71
N LEU A 54 1.99 -10.19 17.55
CA LEU A 54 0.55 -10.08 17.24
C LEU A 54 -0.30 -11.23 17.82
N ASP A 55 0.32 -12.35 18.25
CA ASP A 55 -0.37 -13.55 18.73
C ASP A 55 -1.27 -13.25 19.94
N ILE A 56 -0.84 -12.35 20.80
CA ILE A 56 -1.57 -12.01 22.04
C ILE A 56 -2.95 -11.40 21.79
N PHE A 57 -3.19 -10.83 20.64
CA PHE A 57 -4.45 -10.16 20.30
C PHE A 57 -5.53 -11.10 19.79
N PHE A 58 -5.14 -12.26 19.25
CA PHE A 58 -6.08 -13.20 18.62
C PHE A 58 -6.55 -14.31 19.56
N ALA A 59 -7.74 -14.86 19.25
CA ALA A 59 -8.28 -15.98 20.01
C ALA A 59 -7.56 -17.29 19.64
N ASP A 60 -7.10 -18.03 20.65
CA ASP A 60 -6.32 -19.27 20.46
C ASP A 60 -7.19 -20.47 20.06
N ASN A 61 -8.49 -20.45 20.44
CA ASN A 61 -9.42 -21.57 20.33
C ASN A 61 -10.29 -21.55 19.06
N SER A 62 -10.04 -20.62 18.15
CA SER A 62 -10.80 -20.43 16.91
C SER A 62 -9.93 -20.60 15.67
N GLU A 63 -10.23 -21.58 14.81
CA GLU A 63 -9.53 -21.76 13.53
C GLU A 63 -9.64 -20.51 12.66
N THR A 64 -10.79 -19.85 12.67
CA THR A 64 -10.99 -18.57 11.96
C THR A 64 -10.05 -17.50 12.47
N ALA A 65 -9.90 -17.36 13.78
CA ALA A 65 -8.98 -16.39 14.38
C ALA A 65 -7.53 -16.71 14.04
N GLN A 66 -7.14 -17.97 14.08
CA GLN A 66 -5.79 -18.42 13.72
C GLN A 66 -5.47 -18.14 12.24
N LYS A 67 -6.40 -18.41 11.33
CA LYS A 67 -6.23 -18.07 9.90
C LYS A 67 -6.12 -16.57 9.69
N ASN A 68 -6.92 -15.76 10.38
CA ASN A 68 -6.82 -14.30 10.32
C ASN A 68 -5.50 -13.77 10.88
N LEU A 69 -5.02 -14.30 12.01
CA LEU A 69 -3.71 -13.97 12.55
C LEU A 69 -2.60 -14.22 11.52
N ILE A 70 -2.62 -15.38 10.87
CA ILE A 70 -1.66 -15.74 9.83
C ILE A 70 -1.74 -14.73 8.66
N PHE A 71 -2.96 -14.36 8.26
CA PHE A 71 -3.16 -13.34 7.23
C PHE A 71 -2.51 -12.00 7.60
N VAL A 72 -2.75 -11.49 8.80
CA VAL A 72 -2.17 -10.24 9.27
C VAL A 72 -0.64 -10.32 9.30
N LYS A 73 -0.08 -11.43 9.83
CA LYS A 73 1.38 -11.66 9.83
C LYS A 73 1.94 -11.68 8.41
N LYS A 74 1.26 -12.39 7.51
CA LYS A 74 1.64 -12.47 6.10
C LYS A 74 1.64 -11.09 5.45
N GLN A 75 0.61 -10.28 5.70
CA GLN A 75 0.53 -8.93 5.18
C GLN A 75 1.68 -8.05 5.69
N VAL A 76 2.03 -8.10 6.97
CA VAL A 76 3.17 -7.33 7.49
C VAL A 76 4.48 -7.73 6.80
N LEU A 77 4.71 -9.03 6.61
CA LEU A 77 5.90 -9.54 5.93
C LEU A 77 5.93 -9.12 4.45
N GLU A 78 4.82 -9.31 3.73
CA GLU A 78 4.74 -9.12 2.28
C GLU A 78 4.59 -7.67 1.83
N ASP A 79 4.03 -6.80 2.68
CA ASP A 79 3.70 -5.41 2.29
C ASP A 79 4.56 -4.36 3.02
N TYR A 80 5.19 -4.73 4.15
CA TYR A 80 6.00 -3.80 4.94
C TYR A 80 7.46 -4.20 5.09
N ILE A 81 7.81 -5.49 5.16
CA ILE A 81 9.18 -5.92 5.44
C ILE A 81 9.90 -6.32 4.15
N ILE A 82 9.43 -7.38 3.50
CA ILE A 82 10.12 -7.96 2.34
C ILE A 82 10.28 -6.96 1.18
N PRO A 83 9.22 -6.20 0.77
CA PRO A 83 9.33 -5.32 -0.38
C PRO A 83 10.36 -4.20 -0.20
N TYR A 84 10.49 -3.69 1.01
CA TYR A 84 11.46 -2.63 1.29
C TYR A 84 12.86 -3.22 1.51
N ALA A 85 12.99 -4.29 2.30
CA ALA A 85 14.28 -4.91 2.58
C ALA A 85 14.93 -5.49 1.33
N SER A 86 14.18 -5.97 0.35
CA SER A 86 14.70 -6.42 -0.94
C SER A 86 15.33 -5.28 -1.77
N ASN A 87 14.96 -4.03 -1.48
CA ASN A 87 15.53 -2.81 -2.04
C ASN A 87 16.53 -2.12 -1.09
N ASP A 88 16.99 -2.82 -0.05
CA ASP A 88 17.88 -2.29 1.00
C ASP A 88 17.27 -1.13 1.83
N TYR A 89 15.94 -0.97 1.81
CA TYR A 89 15.24 -0.08 2.72
C TYR A 89 14.78 -0.84 3.95
N VAL A 90 15.05 -0.28 5.13
CA VAL A 90 14.57 -0.79 6.41
C VAL A 90 13.69 0.26 7.06
N ILE A 91 12.53 -0.13 7.54
CA ILE A 91 11.67 0.77 8.33
C ILE A 91 12.32 0.94 9.70
N GLU A 92 12.75 2.16 10.01
CA GLU A 92 13.42 2.49 11.28
C GLU A 92 12.45 3.00 12.34
N LYS A 93 11.38 3.67 11.90
CA LYS A 93 10.40 4.27 12.79
C LYS A 93 9.04 4.35 12.12
N VAL A 94 7.99 4.20 12.93
CA VAL A 94 6.62 4.49 12.54
C VAL A 94 5.95 5.37 13.60
N ASN A 95 5.04 6.24 13.16
CA ASN A 95 4.17 7.03 14.02
C ASN A 95 2.71 6.68 13.69
N PRO A 96 2.13 5.65 14.33
CA PRO A 96 0.76 5.23 14.07
C PRO A 96 -0.25 6.17 14.72
N LYS A 97 -1.40 6.33 14.04
CA LYS A 97 -2.62 6.96 14.58
C LYS A 97 -3.79 6.07 14.23
N VAL A 98 -4.58 5.70 15.22
CA VAL A 98 -5.77 4.86 15.04
C VAL A 98 -7.01 5.67 15.39
N GLN A 99 -7.93 5.76 14.44
CA GLN A 99 -9.24 6.37 14.60
C GLN A 99 -10.31 5.27 14.59
N ILE A 100 -11.13 5.20 15.62
CA ILE A 100 -12.33 4.38 15.63
C ILE A 100 -13.42 5.19 14.90
N ASN A 101 -13.97 4.62 13.83
CA ASN A 101 -15.00 5.25 13.01
C ASN A 101 -16.41 4.83 13.43
N GLU A 102 -16.55 3.59 13.87
CA GLU A 102 -17.81 2.99 14.32
C GLU A 102 -17.49 1.84 15.26
N ALA A 103 -18.27 1.69 16.34
CA ALA A 103 -18.21 0.56 17.24
C ALA A 103 -19.62 0.10 17.60
N LEU A 104 -19.93 -1.15 17.34
CA LEU A 104 -21.18 -1.80 17.67
C LEU A 104 -20.89 -2.95 18.65
N PHE A 105 -21.72 -3.07 19.68
CA PHE A 105 -21.53 -4.04 20.76
C PHE A 105 -22.85 -4.78 21.07
N ASP A 106 -22.79 -6.09 21.21
CA ASP A 106 -23.95 -6.94 21.51
C ASP A 106 -23.88 -7.65 22.88
N GLY A 107 -22.95 -7.27 23.75
CA GLY A 107 -22.72 -7.86 25.08
C GLY A 107 -21.60 -8.89 25.13
N THR A 108 -21.30 -9.59 24.07
CA THR A 108 -20.25 -10.62 23.98
C THR A 108 -19.33 -10.45 22.79
N SER A 109 -19.77 -9.73 21.77
CA SER A 109 -18.94 -9.40 20.60
C SER A 109 -18.96 -7.90 20.30
N ALA A 110 -17.93 -7.44 19.62
CA ALA A 110 -17.80 -6.07 19.16
C ALA A 110 -17.40 -6.04 17.68
N HIS A 111 -18.12 -5.23 16.90
CA HIS A 111 -17.81 -4.94 15.50
C HIS A 111 -17.25 -3.52 15.43
N ILE A 112 -15.98 -3.38 15.04
CA ILE A 112 -15.30 -2.10 15.07
C ILE A 112 -14.77 -1.77 13.67
N LYS A 113 -15.19 -0.62 13.13
CA LYS A 113 -14.54 0.00 11.96
C LYS A 113 -13.49 0.97 12.45
N ALA A 114 -12.27 0.80 12.00
CA ALA A 114 -11.14 1.63 12.37
C ALA A 114 -10.33 2.04 11.14
N THR A 115 -9.67 3.19 11.23
CA THR A 115 -8.66 3.63 10.26
C THR A 115 -7.32 3.74 10.98
N LEU A 116 -6.34 2.99 10.51
CA LEU A 116 -4.94 3.14 10.86
C LEU A 116 -4.29 4.09 9.85
N THR A 117 -3.67 5.16 10.32
CA THR A 117 -2.73 5.97 9.52
C THR A 117 -1.36 5.90 10.17
N ALA A 118 -0.30 5.92 9.38
CA ALA A 118 1.06 5.89 9.91
C ALA A 118 2.00 6.72 9.04
N ASP A 119 2.85 7.53 9.69
CA ASP A 119 4.06 8.03 9.07
C ASP A 119 5.13 6.93 9.20
N ILE A 120 5.78 6.59 8.11
CA ILE A 120 6.79 5.54 8.02
C ILE A 120 8.10 6.17 7.61
N PHE A 121 9.15 5.91 8.38
CA PHE A 121 10.51 6.43 8.14
C PHE A 121 11.43 5.28 7.77
N TRP A 122 12.16 5.44 6.66
CA TRP A 122 13.14 4.47 6.19
C TRP A 122 14.57 4.92 6.49
N ASN A 123 15.51 3.98 6.52
CA ASN A 123 16.96 4.19 6.62
C ASN A 123 17.56 4.90 5.39
N ALA A 124 16.76 5.61 4.64
CA ALA A 124 17.15 6.35 3.46
C ALA A 124 17.11 7.87 3.74
N ALA A 125 17.95 8.61 3.06
CA ALA A 125 17.97 10.06 3.12
C ALA A 125 17.84 10.66 1.71
N ASN A 126 17.25 11.85 1.63
CA ASN A 126 17.29 12.61 0.40
C ASN A 126 18.71 13.19 0.18
N PRO A 127 19.02 13.79 -1.00
CA PRO A 127 20.33 14.40 -1.26
C PRO A 127 20.75 15.50 -0.28
N LEU A 128 19.82 16.07 0.49
CA LEU A 128 20.09 17.06 1.54
C LEU A 128 20.34 16.43 2.92
N GLY A 129 20.30 15.10 3.01
CA GLY A 129 20.51 14.35 4.26
C GLY A 129 19.28 14.25 5.17
N ASN A 130 18.10 14.73 4.72
CA ASN A 130 16.88 14.61 5.50
C ASN A 130 16.31 13.19 5.41
N PRO A 131 15.77 12.62 6.51
CA PRO A 131 15.11 11.33 6.48
C PRO A 131 13.99 11.30 5.43
N ILE A 132 13.87 10.17 4.74
CA ILE A 132 12.74 9.92 3.85
C ILE A 132 11.63 9.32 4.68
N TYR A 133 10.44 9.89 4.56
CA TYR A 133 9.23 9.36 5.16
C TYR A 133 8.08 9.37 4.17
N GLY A 134 7.18 8.42 4.32
CA GLY A 134 5.91 8.37 3.60
C GLY A 134 4.77 8.10 4.56
N ASN A 135 3.57 8.06 4.03
CA ASN A 135 2.35 7.85 4.80
C ASN A 135 1.61 6.64 4.26
N LYS A 136 0.99 5.89 5.15
CA LYS A 136 0.04 4.82 4.81
C LYS A 136 -1.26 5.00 5.56
N ALA A 137 -2.37 4.57 4.94
CA ALA A 137 -3.67 4.49 5.59
C ALA A 137 -4.33 3.15 5.25
N GLU A 138 -4.87 2.49 6.27
CA GLU A 138 -5.58 1.21 6.16
C GLU A 138 -6.94 1.32 6.84
N LYS A 139 -7.97 0.78 6.20
CA LYS A 139 -9.32 0.68 6.77
C LYS A 139 -9.57 -0.75 7.20
N HIS A 140 -9.96 -0.92 8.43
CA HIS A 140 -10.16 -2.21 9.09
C HIS A 140 -11.61 -2.39 9.52
N LEU A 141 -12.16 -3.58 9.35
CA LEU A 141 -13.37 -4.04 9.98
C LEU A 141 -13.00 -5.23 10.89
N LEU A 142 -12.97 -4.97 12.20
CA LEU A 142 -12.59 -5.96 13.18
C LEU A 142 -13.82 -6.56 13.85
N LEU A 143 -13.76 -7.87 14.07
CA LEU A 143 -14.68 -8.61 14.92
C LEU A 143 -13.90 -9.10 16.14
N LEU A 144 -14.33 -8.67 17.32
CA LEU A 144 -13.77 -9.08 18.61
C LEU A 144 -14.82 -9.90 19.38
N TYR A 145 -14.32 -10.80 20.19
CA TYR A 145 -15.13 -11.62 21.09
C TYR A 145 -14.51 -11.59 22.50
N MET A 146 -15.38 -11.59 23.54
CA MET A 146 -14.90 -11.61 24.92
C MET A 146 -14.69 -13.07 25.36
N ASP A 147 -13.44 -13.45 25.58
CA ASP A 147 -13.06 -14.75 26.14
C ASP A 147 -12.54 -14.56 27.57
N LYS A 148 -13.28 -15.12 28.54
CA LYS A 148 -12.90 -15.07 29.97
C LYS A 148 -12.57 -13.69 30.51
N GLY A 149 -13.32 -12.69 30.09
CA GLY A 149 -13.13 -11.30 30.48
C GLY A 149 -12.00 -10.56 29.74
N VAL A 150 -11.48 -11.13 28.65
CA VAL A 150 -10.46 -10.51 27.81
C VAL A 150 -10.97 -10.43 26.37
N TRP A 151 -10.93 -9.25 25.78
CA TRP A 151 -11.25 -9.07 24.37
C TRP A 151 -10.18 -9.69 23.47
N LYS A 152 -10.62 -10.52 22.52
CA LYS A 152 -9.77 -11.17 21.52
C LYS A 152 -10.31 -10.92 20.13
N ILE A 153 -9.42 -10.69 19.17
CA ILE A 153 -9.77 -10.55 17.76
C ILE A 153 -10.03 -11.93 17.18
N THR A 154 -11.15 -12.09 16.50
CA THR A 154 -11.47 -13.29 15.73
C THR A 154 -11.35 -13.04 14.23
N GLN A 155 -11.54 -11.78 13.81
CA GLN A 155 -11.42 -11.42 12.41
C GLN A 155 -10.97 -9.97 12.26
N ASP A 156 -10.05 -9.72 11.31
CA ASP A 156 -9.68 -8.41 10.80
C ASP A 156 -9.83 -8.44 9.28
N LYS A 157 -10.84 -7.74 8.77
CA LYS A 157 -11.09 -7.59 7.34
C LYS A 157 -10.53 -6.26 6.88
N PHE A 158 -9.58 -6.32 5.98
CA PHE A 158 -9.05 -5.16 5.28
C PHE A 158 -8.61 -5.58 3.88
N GLN A 159 -8.47 -4.62 3.00
CA GLN A 159 -8.08 -4.87 1.62
C GLN A 159 -6.58 -4.62 1.44
N THR A 160 -5.91 -5.54 0.76
CA THR A 160 -4.52 -5.38 0.34
C THR A 160 -4.43 -5.36 -1.20
N LYS A 161 -3.35 -4.82 -1.74
CA LYS A 161 -3.07 -4.85 -3.19
C LYS A 161 -2.90 -6.27 -3.76
N LYS A 162 -2.69 -7.26 -2.91
CA LYS A 162 -2.52 -8.68 -3.28
C LYS A 162 -3.79 -9.51 -3.11
N GLY A 163 -4.82 -8.99 -2.46
CA GLY A 163 -6.09 -9.67 -2.23
C GLY A 163 -6.73 -9.32 -0.89
N ASN A 164 -7.77 -10.03 -0.51
CA ASN A 164 -8.46 -9.89 0.76
C ASN A 164 -8.31 -11.17 1.60
N SER A 165 -8.71 -11.11 2.87
CA SER A 165 -8.64 -12.24 3.81
C SER A 165 -9.45 -13.48 3.36
N ASP A 166 -10.46 -13.31 2.52
CA ASP A 166 -11.35 -14.42 2.12
C ASP A 166 -10.63 -15.47 1.26
N GLU A 167 -9.55 -15.11 0.57
CA GLU A 167 -8.76 -16.05 -0.25
C GLU A 167 -8.00 -17.08 0.62
N LEU A 168 -7.65 -16.73 1.85
CA LEU A 168 -6.88 -17.60 2.76
C LEU A 168 -7.72 -18.70 3.43
N PHE A 169 -9.03 -18.54 3.48
CA PHE A 169 -9.89 -19.55 4.09
C PHE A 169 -9.92 -20.87 3.30
N ARG A 170 -9.37 -20.89 2.09
CA ARG A 170 -9.25 -22.09 1.25
C ARG A 170 -8.11 -23.01 1.69
N ASP A 171 -7.07 -22.45 2.31
CA ASP A 171 -5.89 -23.21 2.73
C ASP A 171 -6.07 -23.79 4.13
N SER A 172 -5.43 -24.94 4.40
CA SER A 172 -5.35 -25.49 5.74
C SER A 172 -4.44 -24.66 6.64
N LEU A 173 -4.66 -24.69 7.97
CA LEU A 173 -3.77 -24.03 8.92
C LEU A 173 -2.31 -24.51 8.78
N TYR A 174 -2.10 -25.78 8.47
CA TYR A 174 -0.76 -26.33 8.24
C TYR A 174 -0.08 -25.64 7.06
N ALA A 175 -0.76 -25.56 5.89
CA ALA A 175 -0.22 -24.93 4.70
C ALA A 175 0.08 -23.42 4.93
N LEU A 176 -0.79 -22.73 5.65
CA LEU A 176 -0.61 -21.33 6.00
C LEU A 176 0.59 -21.10 6.94
N ASN A 177 0.80 -22.00 7.92
CA ASN A 177 1.96 -21.93 8.81
C ASN A 177 3.28 -22.16 8.05
N GLU A 178 3.33 -23.10 7.09
CA GLU A 178 4.50 -23.28 6.23
C GLU A 178 4.78 -22.03 5.38
N GLN A 179 3.74 -21.37 4.84
CA GLN A 179 3.90 -20.11 4.11
C GLN A 179 4.50 -19.02 4.99
N ILE A 180 4.02 -18.86 6.23
CA ILE A 180 4.57 -17.86 7.17
C ILE A 180 6.02 -18.16 7.52
N LEU A 181 6.38 -19.41 7.73
CA LEU A 181 7.78 -19.79 8.02
C LEU A 181 8.69 -19.45 6.85
N ALA A 182 8.25 -19.72 5.61
CA ALA A 182 9.00 -19.36 4.41
C ALA A 182 9.17 -17.83 4.30
N LEU A 183 8.10 -17.04 4.50
CA LEU A 183 8.17 -15.58 4.46
C LEU A 183 9.05 -14.98 5.56
N LYS A 184 9.02 -15.53 6.78
CA LYS A 184 9.94 -15.10 7.86
C LYS A 184 11.40 -15.37 7.49
N THR A 185 11.67 -16.48 6.83
CA THR A 185 13.01 -16.84 6.38
C THR A 185 13.48 -15.88 5.28
N GLU A 186 12.63 -15.61 4.30
CA GLU A 186 12.89 -14.65 3.21
C GLU A 186 13.14 -13.24 3.77
N ALA A 187 12.26 -12.76 4.66
CA ALA A 187 12.40 -11.46 5.31
C ALA A 187 13.73 -11.34 6.06
N LYS A 188 14.12 -12.38 6.78
CA LYS A 188 15.42 -12.40 7.49
C LYS A 188 16.60 -12.27 6.54
N ILE A 189 16.59 -12.99 5.42
CA ILE A 189 17.67 -12.91 4.42
C ILE A 189 17.80 -11.48 3.87
N PHE A 190 16.69 -10.86 3.48
CA PHE A 190 16.71 -9.49 2.96
C PHE A 190 17.13 -8.47 4.01
N LEU A 191 16.62 -8.57 5.24
CA LEU A 191 17.02 -7.69 6.35
C LEU A 191 18.50 -7.82 6.71
N ASP A 192 19.04 -9.03 6.73
CA ASP A 192 20.48 -9.26 6.99
C ASP A 192 21.36 -8.68 5.88
N ASN A 193 20.87 -8.71 4.63
CA ASN A 193 21.56 -8.07 3.50
C ASN A 193 21.46 -6.55 3.59
N ALA A 194 20.27 -6.00 3.82
CA ALA A 194 20.05 -4.56 3.95
C ALA A 194 20.88 -3.94 5.08
N LYS A 195 21.04 -4.63 6.21
CA LYS A 195 21.90 -4.19 7.32
C LYS A 195 23.40 -4.22 7.01
N LYS A 196 23.84 -5.08 6.10
CA LYS A 196 25.24 -5.14 5.64
C LYS A 196 25.54 -4.10 4.58
N SER A 197 24.54 -3.60 3.88
CA SER A 197 24.68 -2.58 2.86
C SER A 197 25.12 -1.26 3.49
N LYS A 198 26.37 -0.84 3.23
CA LYS A 198 26.87 0.42 3.73
C LYS A 198 26.36 1.57 2.85
N PRO A 199 25.78 2.61 3.44
CA PRO A 199 25.38 3.79 2.67
C PRO A 199 26.61 4.38 1.93
N SER A 200 26.48 4.58 0.63
CA SER A 200 27.49 5.32 -0.12
C SER A 200 27.41 6.80 0.26
N LYS A 201 28.57 7.42 0.51
CA LYS A 201 28.67 8.89 0.70
C LYS A 201 28.63 9.66 -0.64
N LEU A 202 28.64 8.95 -1.76
CA LEU A 202 28.57 9.53 -3.08
C LEU A 202 27.11 9.73 -3.47
N PHE A 203 26.68 10.98 -3.56
CA PHE A 203 25.41 11.32 -4.19
C PHE A 203 25.71 11.64 -5.66
N PRO A 204 25.20 10.85 -6.62
CA PRO A 204 25.29 11.25 -8.03
C PRO A 204 24.53 12.56 -8.21
N VAL A 205 24.96 13.33 -9.19
CA VAL A 205 24.20 14.53 -9.60
C VAL A 205 22.78 14.06 -9.94
N ALA A 206 21.78 14.66 -9.27
CA ALA A 206 20.40 14.36 -9.55
C ALA A 206 20.17 14.45 -11.07
N PRO A 207 19.55 13.46 -11.70
CA PRO A 207 19.18 13.56 -13.10
C PRO A 207 18.45 14.90 -13.29
N LYS A 208 18.84 15.67 -14.27
CA LYS A 208 18.06 16.84 -14.65
C LYS A 208 16.76 16.34 -15.25
N TRP A 209 15.81 15.97 -14.40
CA TRP A 209 14.45 15.74 -14.83
C TRP A 209 13.98 17.07 -15.40
N LYS A 210 14.19 17.22 -16.71
CA LYS A 210 13.56 18.33 -17.40
C LYS A 210 12.07 18.11 -17.20
N SER A 211 11.39 19.05 -16.55
CA SER A 211 9.98 19.23 -16.75
C SER A 211 9.83 19.58 -18.24
N SER A 212 9.83 18.54 -19.08
CA SER A 212 9.52 18.71 -20.48
C SER A 212 8.02 18.97 -20.52
N ARG A 213 7.66 20.26 -20.56
CA ARG A 213 6.42 20.66 -21.20
C ARG A 213 6.55 20.17 -22.64
N ILE A 214 6.09 18.96 -22.88
CA ILE A 214 5.96 18.42 -24.21
C ILE A 214 4.80 19.18 -24.84
N ASN A 215 4.96 19.62 -26.07
CA ASN A 215 3.91 20.26 -26.83
C ASN A 215 2.70 19.31 -26.95
N ASN A 216 1.64 19.64 -26.27
CA ASN A 216 0.37 19.05 -25.90
C ASN A 216 0.42 18.51 -24.44
N GLU A 217 0.62 19.31 -23.63
CA GLU A 217 1.02 19.65 -22.26
C GLU A 217 0.45 18.70 -21.22
N TYR A 218 1.07 17.52 -21.09
CA TYR A 218 0.87 16.73 -19.89
C TYR A 218 1.44 17.47 -18.67
N ASN A 219 0.53 17.95 -17.82
CA ASN A 219 0.86 18.74 -16.63
C ASN A 219 1.19 17.83 -15.44
N ARG A 220 2.48 17.54 -15.24
CA ARG A 220 2.97 16.67 -14.17
C ARG A 220 2.75 17.24 -12.76
N ASP A 221 2.73 18.58 -12.65
CA ASP A 221 2.47 19.24 -11.37
C ASP A 221 1.00 19.02 -10.93
N GLU A 222 0.05 19.05 -11.87
CA GLU A 222 -1.35 18.73 -11.57
C GLU A 222 -1.56 17.24 -11.24
N VAL A 223 -0.80 16.34 -11.86
CA VAL A 223 -0.77 14.92 -11.48
C VAL A 223 -0.32 14.76 -10.03
N TYR A 224 0.80 15.41 -9.67
CA TYR A 224 1.31 15.39 -8.30
C TYR A 224 0.30 15.99 -7.32
N ASN A 225 -0.26 17.16 -7.64
CA ASN A 225 -1.22 17.85 -6.79
C ASN A 225 -2.51 17.05 -6.60
N TRP A 226 -3.00 16.38 -7.65
CA TRP A 226 -4.15 15.48 -7.54
C TRP A 226 -3.82 14.29 -6.66
N ALA A 227 -2.72 13.61 -6.90
CA ALA A 227 -2.28 12.48 -6.11
C ALA A 227 -2.11 12.86 -4.62
N PHE A 228 -1.48 14.01 -4.33
CA PHE A 228 -1.31 14.50 -2.96
C PHE A 228 -2.63 14.76 -2.24
N ARG A 229 -3.63 15.34 -2.93
CA ARG A 229 -4.93 15.65 -2.31
C ARG A 229 -5.80 14.41 -2.11
N HIS A 230 -5.56 13.36 -2.91
CA HIS A 230 -6.50 12.25 -2.99
C HIS A 230 -5.93 10.88 -2.61
N TRP A 231 -4.66 10.73 -2.24
CA TRP A 231 -4.06 9.44 -1.91
C TRP A 231 -4.82 8.68 -0.78
N ASN A 232 -5.46 9.38 0.17
CA ASN A 232 -6.29 8.79 1.23
C ASN A 232 -7.64 9.50 1.41
N ASN A 233 -7.93 10.50 0.57
CA ASN A 233 -9.17 11.26 0.56
C ASN A 233 -9.82 11.13 -0.81
N TYR A 234 -10.57 10.06 -0.98
CA TYR A 234 -11.17 9.68 -2.25
C TYR A 234 -12.05 10.78 -2.82
N SER A 235 -11.82 11.14 -4.08
CA SER A 235 -12.57 12.19 -4.76
C SER A 235 -14.03 11.79 -4.92
N LYS A 236 -14.93 12.70 -4.58
CA LYS A 236 -16.37 12.52 -4.79
C LYS A 236 -16.83 12.70 -6.25
N GLU A 237 -15.92 13.10 -7.13
CA GLU A 237 -16.17 13.24 -8.56
C GLU A 237 -16.10 11.91 -9.32
N TYR A 238 -15.54 10.89 -8.70
CA TYR A 238 -15.36 9.56 -9.27
C TYR A 238 -15.94 8.50 -8.36
N LEU A 239 -16.33 7.38 -8.97
CA LEU A 239 -16.75 6.19 -8.25
C LEU A 239 -15.55 5.62 -7.47
N ASN A 240 -15.78 5.23 -6.22
CA ASN A 240 -14.79 4.48 -5.45
C ASN A 240 -14.97 2.98 -5.73
N PHE A 241 -14.07 2.38 -6.49
CA PHE A 241 -14.09 0.94 -6.79
C PHE A 241 -13.55 0.07 -5.63
N GLY A 242 -12.99 0.70 -4.60
CA GLY A 242 -12.58 0.03 -3.37
C GLY A 242 -13.70 -0.18 -2.35
N ASP A 243 -14.90 0.37 -2.58
CA ASP A 243 -16.04 0.15 -1.70
C ASP A 243 -16.50 -1.31 -1.72
N GLU A 244 -17.01 -1.80 -0.56
CA GLU A 244 -17.49 -3.18 -0.38
C GLU A 244 -18.46 -3.63 -1.49
N LYS A 245 -19.25 -2.72 -2.03
CA LYS A 245 -20.19 -2.98 -3.12
C LYS A 245 -19.52 -3.47 -4.40
N TRP A 246 -18.31 -3.01 -4.70
CA TRP A 246 -17.63 -3.30 -5.97
C TRP A 246 -16.59 -4.42 -5.86
N LYS A 247 -16.17 -4.78 -4.64
CA LYS A 247 -15.20 -5.86 -4.34
C LYS A 247 -13.93 -5.83 -5.20
N GLY A 248 -13.57 -4.65 -5.71
CA GLY A 248 -12.40 -4.40 -6.52
C GLY A 248 -11.42 -3.47 -5.82
N GLY A 249 -10.27 -3.25 -6.40
CA GLY A 249 -9.33 -2.24 -5.96
C GLY A 249 -9.54 -0.93 -6.71
N ASP A 250 -9.23 0.20 -6.08
CA ASP A 250 -9.34 1.55 -6.65
C ASP A 250 -8.04 2.06 -7.29
N CYS A 251 -6.99 1.26 -7.28
CA CYS A 251 -5.64 1.66 -7.69
C CYS A 251 -5.59 2.23 -9.13
N THR A 252 -6.25 1.56 -10.07
CA THR A 252 -6.25 1.99 -11.48
C THR A 252 -7.13 3.21 -11.70
N ASN A 253 -8.28 3.28 -11.04
CA ASN A 253 -9.15 4.46 -11.06
C ASN A 253 -8.39 5.69 -10.54
N PHE A 254 -7.66 5.55 -9.44
CA PHE A 254 -6.81 6.64 -8.91
C PHE A 254 -5.77 7.11 -9.92
N VAL A 255 -5.04 6.19 -10.54
CA VAL A 255 -4.06 6.50 -11.59
C VAL A 255 -4.73 7.21 -12.77
N SER A 256 -5.90 6.73 -13.21
CA SER A 256 -6.64 7.35 -14.30
C SER A 256 -7.11 8.77 -13.94
N GLN A 257 -7.53 9.01 -12.71
CA GLN A 257 -7.85 10.36 -12.22
C GLN A 257 -6.62 11.27 -12.25
N CYS A 258 -5.45 10.79 -11.84
CA CYS A 258 -4.19 11.53 -11.91
C CYS A 258 -3.83 11.90 -13.35
N LEU A 259 -3.93 10.95 -14.30
CA LEU A 259 -3.72 11.19 -15.73
C LEU A 259 -4.71 12.24 -16.27
N ARG A 260 -5.97 12.17 -15.85
CA ARG A 260 -7.00 13.13 -16.19
C ARG A 260 -6.70 14.54 -15.67
N ALA A 261 -6.24 14.65 -14.41
CA ALA A 261 -5.80 15.90 -13.83
C ALA A 261 -4.59 16.48 -14.57
N GLY A 262 -3.70 15.62 -15.07
CA GLY A 262 -2.58 16.00 -15.93
C GLY A 262 -2.98 16.46 -17.34
N GLY A 263 -4.29 16.48 -17.65
CA GLY A 263 -4.82 17.01 -18.91
C GLY A 263 -5.21 15.96 -19.96
N ALA A 264 -5.03 14.65 -19.69
CA ALA A 264 -5.42 13.61 -20.63
C ALA A 264 -6.93 13.67 -20.92
N ALA A 265 -7.30 13.75 -22.19
CA ALA A 265 -8.71 13.80 -22.61
C ALA A 265 -9.37 12.42 -22.56
N ASN A 266 -10.69 12.39 -22.35
CA ASN A 266 -11.48 11.17 -22.56
C ASN A 266 -11.39 10.77 -24.03
N ASP A 267 -11.17 9.48 -24.28
CA ASP A 267 -11.11 8.90 -25.61
C ASP A 267 -12.11 7.73 -25.74
N LYS A 268 -13.08 7.89 -26.63
CA LYS A 268 -14.02 6.85 -27.06
C LYS A 268 -13.69 6.29 -28.43
N SER A 269 -12.58 6.70 -29.05
CA SER A 269 -12.09 6.16 -30.32
C SER A 269 -11.31 4.87 -30.15
N GLY A 270 -11.10 4.15 -31.22
CA GLY A 270 -10.22 2.98 -31.24
C GLY A 270 -10.71 1.78 -30.41
N ALA A 271 -9.81 0.80 -30.26
CA ALA A 271 -10.12 -0.47 -29.58
C ALA A 271 -9.97 -0.40 -28.05
N PHE A 272 -9.21 0.57 -27.54
CA PHE A 272 -8.89 0.71 -26.11
C PHE A 272 -9.30 2.09 -25.61
N GLN A 273 -10.60 2.34 -25.74
CA GLN A 273 -11.24 3.54 -25.24
C GLN A 273 -10.86 3.80 -23.78
N TRP A 274 -10.47 5.03 -23.45
CA TRP A 274 -10.12 5.42 -22.08
C TRP A 274 -10.92 6.67 -21.70
N TYR A 275 -11.97 6.48 -20.88
CA TYR A 275 -12.88 7.58 -20.52
C TYR A 275 -13.58 7.33 -19.20
N TYR A 276 -14.04 8.45 -18.59
CA TYR A 276 -14.96 8.51 -17.47
C TYR A 276 -15.90 9.70 -17.65
N TYR A 277 -17.20 9.44 -17.62
CA TYR A 277 -18.23 10.45 -17.69
C TYR A 277 -19.17 10.33 -16.50
N ARG A 278 -19.24 11.40 -15.72
CA ARG A 278 -20.18 11.52 -14.63
C ARG A 278 -21.59 11.76 -15.19
N LYS A 279 -22.55 10.93 -14.79
CA LYS A 279 -23.95 11.04 -15.25
C LYS A 279 -24.84 11.87 -14.34
N ALA A 280 -24.54 11.97 -13.04
CA ALA A 280 -25.32 12.77 -12.09
C ALA A 280 -24.43 13.58 -11.15
N ALA A 281 -24.88 14.76 -10.76
CA ALA A 281 -24.11 15.66 -9.90
C ALA A 281 -23.87 15.11 -8.48
N LEU A 282 -24.72 14.19 -8.01
CA LEU A 282 -24.74 13.72 -6.62
C LEU A 282 -24.57 12.20 -6.46
N ALA A 283 -24.56 11.42 -7.56
CA ALA A 283 -24.45 9.96 -7.48
C ALA A 283 -23.51 9.43 -8.57
N THR A 284 -22.46 8.73 -8.18
CA THR A 284 -21.46 8.12 -9.08
C THR A 284 -21.84 6.71 -9.54
N THR A 285 -22.89 6.10 -8.98
CA THR A 285 -23.28 4.71 -9.22
C THR A 285 -23.69 4.38 -10.65
N ASN A 286 -24.08 5.39 -11.44
CA ASN A 286 -24.53 5.28 -12.83
C ASN A 286 -23.54 5.91 -13.82
N ASP A 287 -22.34 6.25 -13.38
CA ASP A 287 -21.34 6.85 -14.24
C ASP A 287 -20.93 5.91 -15.37
N ASP A 288 -20.55 6.50 -16.51
CA ASP A 288 -20.12 5.77 -17.70
C ASP A 288 -18.58 5.81 -17.81
N TYR A 289 -17.96 4.66 -17.72
CA TYR A 289 -16.51 4.55 -17.77
C TYR A 289 -16.07 3.29 -18.53
N SER A 290 -14.87 3.36 -19.10
CA SER A 290 -14.29 2.24 -19.80
C SER A 290 -13.60 1.26 -18.82
N TRP A 291 -13.47 0.01 -19.25
CA TRP A 291 -12.70 -0.99 -18.51
C TRP A 291 -11.19 -0.63 -18.42
N THR A 292 -10.69 0.12 -19.39
CA THR A 292 -9.32 0.63 -19.44
C THR A 292 -9.07 1.74 -18.41
N TRP A 293 -10.13 2.47 -18.00
CA TRP A 293 -10.09 3.42 -16.91
C TRP A 293 -9.96 2.74 -15.54
N SER A 294 -10.65 1.61 -15.35
CA SER A 294 -10.88 1.02 -14.02
C SER A 294 -10.07 -0.24 -13.73
N THR A 295 -9.41 -0.84 -14.73
CA THR A 295 -8.63 -2.07 -14.55
C THR A 295 -7.17 -1.91 -14.96
N SER A 296 -6.25 -2.45 -14.16
CA SER A 296 -4.80 -2.32 -14.40
C SER A 296 -4.37 -2.90 -15.74
N ARG A 297 -4.95 -4.05 -16.15
CA ARG A 297 -4.72 -4.65 -17.47
C ARG A 297 -5.24 -3.74 -18.57
N GLY A 298 -6.44 -3.16 -18.39
CA GLY A 298 -7.03 -2.26 -19.36
C GLY A 298 -6.18 -1.00 -19.55
N LEU A 299 -5.79 -0.35 -18.46
CA LEU A 299 -4.93 0.84 -18.51
C LEU A 299 -3.59 0.53 -19.19
N ASN A 300 -2.96 -0.61 -18.88
CA ASN A 300 -1.74 -1.02 -19.57
C ASN A 300 -1.97 -1.17 -21.08
N SER A 301 -3.10 -1.73 -21.49
CA SER A 301 -3.44 -1.86 -22.91
C SER A 301 -3.49 -0.50 -23.61
N THR A 302 -4.06 0.52 -22.97
CA THR A 302 -4.07 1.89 -23.49
C THR A 302 -2.67 2.50 -23.53
N LEU A 303 -1.84 2.29 -22.47
CA LEU A 303 -0.55 2.95 -22.31
C LEU A 303 0.63 2.23 -23.00
N SER A 304 0.46 0.98 -23.45
CA SER A 304 1.55 0.18 -24.01
C SER A 304 2.02 0.61 -25.40
N GLY A 305 1.37 1.61 -26.00
CA GLY A 305 1.71 2.12 -27.34
C GLY A 305 1.37 1.17 -28.48
N ASN A 306 0.78 0.00 -28.20
CA ASN A 306 0.40 -0.98 -29.23
C ASN A 306 -0.86 -0.57 -30.02
N TYR A 307 -1.50 0.53 -29.64
CA TYR A 307 -2.80 0.94 -30.19
C TYR A 307 -2.70 2.28 -30.90
N LYS A 308 -2.31 2.19 -32.16
CA LYS A 308 -2.17 3.36 -33.05
C LYS A 308 -3.49 4.05 -33.39
N ASN A 309 -4.64 3.50 -32.97
CA ASN A 309 -5.96 3.96 -33.39
C ASN A 309 -6.70 4.81 -32.37
N ASN A 310 -6.15 5.04 -31.19
CA ASN A 310 -6.71 5.99 -30.22
C ASN A 310 -6.24 7.40 -30.57
N GLU A 311 -7.19 8.29 -30.82
CA GLU A 311 -6.88 9.69 -31.23
C GLU A 311 -6.47 10.55 -30.04
N PHE A 312 -7.13 10.34 -28.91
CA PHE A 312 -6.96 11.13 -27.69
C PHE A 312 -6.48 10.27 -26.52
N GLY A 313 -6.38 10.90 -25.35
CA GLY A 313 -6.01 10.25 -24.11
C GLY A 313 -4.49 10.15 -23.89
N PRO A 314 -4.04 9.50 -22.81
CA PRO A 314 -2.63 9.45 -22.46
C PRO A 314 -1.82 8.59 -23.44
N LYS A 315 -0.66 9.09 -23.84
CA LYS A 315 0.33 8.39 -24.66
C LYS A 315 1.55 8.06 -23.81
N ALA A 316 2.11 6.87 -24.00
CA ALA A 316 3.23 6.42 -23.20
C ALA A 316 4.17 5.47 -23.93
N THR A 317 5.36 5.32 -23.38
CA THR A 317 6.28 4.22 -23.65
C THR A 317 6.49 3.43 -22.35
N GLN A 318 6.98 2.18 -22.42
CA GLN A 318 7.20 1.37 -21.23
C GLN A 318 8.51 0.58 -21.27
N LYS A 319 9.08 0.39 -20.09
CA LYS A 319 10.11 -0.61 -19.82
C LYS A 319 9.55 -1.63 -18.84
N VAL A 320 9.89 -2.88 -19.05
CA VAL A 320 9.40 -4.00 -18.20
C VAL A 320 10.59 -4.71 -17.60
N ILE A 321 10.57 -4.92 -16.29
CA ILE A 321 11.52 -5.80 -15.61
C ILE A 321 10.80 -7.07 -15.15
N ILE A 322 11.50 -8.19 -15.18
CA ILE A 322 10.98 -9.51 -14.81
C ILE A 322 11.76 -10.04 -13.62
N GLY A 323 11.03 -10.28 -12.52
CA GLY A 323 11.63 -10.76 -11.27
C GLY A 323 12.39 -9.72 -10.47
N ASP A 324 12.96 -10.19 -9.38
CA ASP A 324 13.69 -9.38 -8.42
C ASP A 324 15.09 -9.05 -9.01
N ASN A 325 15.59 -7.84 -8.82
CA ASN A 325 16.95 -7.40 -9.17
C ASN A 325 17.24 -6.92 -10.61
N GLN A 326 16.25 -6.73 -11.46
CA GLN A 326 16.49 -6.17 -12.82
C GLN A 326 16.37 -4.65 -12.90
N TYR A 327 16.14 -3.97 -11.79
CA TYR A 327 16.14 -2.51 -11.80
C TYR A 327 17.56 -2.00 -11.90
N ASP A 328 17.87 -1.28 -12.96
CA ASP A 328 19.15 -0.60 -13.17
C ASP A 328 18.99 0.93 -13.21
N SER A 329 20.10 1.64 -13.29
CA SER A 329 20.09 3.12 -13.36
C SER A 329 19.30 3.66 -14.55
N SER A 330 19.22 2.89 -15.65
CA SER A 330 18.50 3.30 -16.86
C SER A 330 16.98 3.39 -16.64
N ILE A 331 16.44 2.68 -15.64
CA ILE A 331 15.03 2.81 -15.24
C ILE A 331 14.82 4.12 -14.47
N GLY A 332 15.72 4.43 -13.51
CA GLY A 332 15.66 5.68 -12.75
C GLY A 332 15.83 6.94 -13.61
N GLU A 333 16.50 6.82 -14.76
CA GLU A 333 16.61 7.89 -15.75
C GLU A 333 15.42 7.94 -16.72
N TYR A 334 14.73 6.81 -16.89
CA TYR A 334 13.61 6.66 -17.82
C TYR A 334 12.30 7.21 -17.27
N VAL A 335 12.03 7.04 -15.99
CA VAL A 335 10.79 7.52 -15.35
C VAL A 335 11.02 8.77 -14.51
N ILE A 336 10.01 9.63 -14.45
CA ILE A 336 10.02 10.89 -13.70
C ILE A 336 8.71 11.05 -12.93
N PRO A 337 8.61 11.96 -11.94
CA PRO A 337 7.35 12.25 -11.27
C PRO A 337 6.23 12.57 -12.26
N GLY A 338 5.04 12.01 -12.03
CA GLY A 338 3.89 12.05 -12.92
C GLY A 338 3.79 10.84 -13.86
N ASP A 339 4.80 9.98 -13.89
CA ASP A 339 4.74 8.69 -14.61
C ASP A 339 4.02 7.62 -13.80
N ILE A 340 3.84 6.45 -14.39
CA ILE A 340 3.04 5.36 -13.84
C ILE A 340 3.92 4.14 -13.62
N ILE A 341 3.64 3.40 -12.56
CA ILE A 341 4.18 2.06 -12.34
C ILE A 341 3.01 1.07 -12.23
N GLN A 342 3.16 -0.09 -12.83
CA GLN A 342 2.18 -1.18 -12.71
C GLN A 342 2.85 -2.48 -12.32
N TYR A 343 2.11 -3.31 -11.57
CA TYR A 343 2.59 -4.57 -11.03
C TYR A 343 1.77 -5.75 -11.51
N HIS A 344 2.46 -6.80 -11.93
CA HIS A 344 1.91 -8.14 -12.09
C HIS A 344 2.46 -8.99 -10.96
N TRP A 345 1.64 -9.25 -9.94
CA TRP A 345 2.05 -10.04 -8.78
C TRP A 345 2.20 -11.53 -9.13
N LYS A 346 3.08 -12.26 -8.41
CA LYS A 346 3.35 -13.70 -8.64
C LYS A 346 2.10 -14.56 -8.54
N ASN A 347 1.14 -14.19 -7.70
CA ASN A 347 -0.11 -14.92 -7.45
C ASN A 347 -1.30 -14.48 -8.32
N LYS A 348 -1.08 -13.59 -9.28
CA LYS A 348 -2.13 -13.10 -10.20
C LYS A 348 -1.86 -13.54 -11.63
N SER A 349 -2.92 -13.75 -12.41
CA SER A 349 -2.81 -14.15 -13.82
C SER A 349 -2.46 -13.00 -14.77
N ALA A 350 -2.57 -11.74 -14.31
CA ALA A 350 -2.33 -10.54 -15.10
C ALA A 350 -1.89 -9.36 -14.24
N ILE A 351 -1.57 -8.23 -14.88
CA ILE A 351 -1.35 -6.93 -14.22
C ILE A 351 -2.55 -6.62 -13.34
N SER A 352 -2.33 -6.38 -12.06
CA SER A 352 -3.40 -6.27 -11.06
C SER A 352 -3.26 -5.07 -10.12
N HIS A 353 -2.21 -4.28 -10.27
CA HIS A 353 -2.02 -3.06 -9.48
C HIS A 353 -1.38 -1.95 -10.30
N ALA A 354 -1.67 -0.70 -9.91
CA ALA A 354 -1.13 0.51 -10.53
C ALA A 354 -0.91 1.60 -9.49
N ALA A 355 0.13 2.40 -9.67
CA ALA A 355 0.47 3.53 -8.81
C ALA A 355 1.04 4.68 -9.64
N VAL A 356 1.01 5.89 -9.09
CA VAL A 356 1.61 7.09 -9.67
C VAL A 356 2.98 7.32 -9.05
N ILE A 357 3.99 7.60 -9.87
CA ILE A 357 5.31 8.04 -9.40
C ILE A 357 5.19 9.51 -8.99
N VAL A 358 5.41 9.79 -7.71
CA VAL A 358 5.28 11.14 -7.14
C VAL A 358 6.62 11.76 -6.76
N GLY A 359 7.71 11.01 -6.88
CA GLY A 359 9.05 11.49 -6.59
C GLY A 359 10.10 10.45 -6.91
N MET A 360 11.35 10.86 -6.73
CA MET A 360 12.51 9.97 -6.84
C MET A 360 13.38 10.13 -5.60
N ILE A 361 13.84 9.03 -5.05
CA ILE A 361 14.76 9.01 -3.91
C ILE A 361 16.09 8.39 -4.32
N TYR A 362 17.15 8.78 -3.66
CA TYR A 362 18.45 8.17 -3.88
C TYR A 362 18.66 7.00 -2.93
N ASN A 363 18.79 5.79 -3.50
CA ASN A 363 19.16 4.59 -2.76
C ASN A 363 20.69 4.53 -2.65
N SER A 364 21.22 4.90 -1.49
CA SER A 364 22.66 4.97 -1.25
C SER A 364 23.33 3.58 -1.22
N ALA A 365 22.61 2.53 -0.88
CA ALA A 365 23.09 1.17 -0.90
C ALA A 365 23.31 0.64 -2.33
N LYS A 366 22.41 1.01 -3.24
CA LYS A 366 22.44 0.61 -4.66
C LYS A 366 23.00 1.67 -5.61
N ILE A 367 23.38 2.84 -5.08
CA ILE A 367 23.99 3.97 -5.81
C ILE A 367 23.15 4.36 -7.03
N ARG A 368 21.81 4.50 -6.85
CA ARG A 368 20.90 4.84 -7.93
C ARG A 368 19.68 5.58 -7.42
N TYR A 369 18.97 6.27 -8.33
CA TYR A 369 17.66 6.85 -8.04
C TYR A 369 16.55 5.81 -8.23
N GLU A 370 15.58 5.80 -7.32
CA GLU A 370 14.44 4.90 -7.31
C GLU A 370 13.14 5.69 -7.10
N PRO A 371 12.02 5.28 -7.74
CA PRO A 371 10.76 5.99 -7.62
C PRO A 371 10.13 5.80 -6.23
N VAL A 372 9.46 6.85 -5.79
CA VAL A 372 8.45 6.80 -4.72
C VAL A 372 7.07 7.03 -5.32
N ILE A 373 6.07 6.37 -4.78
CA ILE A 373 4.75 6.23 -5.36
C ILE A 373 3.64 6.73 -4.44
N ALA A 374 2.51 7.04 -5.05
CA ALA A 374 1.20 7.16 -4.40
C ALA A 374 0.23 6.16 -5.02
N GLU A 375 -0.59 5.54 -4.19
CA GLU A 375 -1.51 4.48 -4.62
C GLU A 375 -2.77 4.44 -3.76
N HIS A 376 -3.86 3.90 -4.33
CA HIS A 376 -5.07 3.47 -3.63
C HIS A 376 -5.11 1.95 -3.46
N THR A 377 -6.06 1.47 -2.70
CA THR A 377 -6.26 0.08 -2.26
C THR A 377 -5.48 -0.23 -0.99
N GLU A 378 -4.20 0.10 -0.96
CA GLU A 378 -3.41 0.33 0.25
C GLU A 378 -2.98 1.78 0.21
N ASP A 379 -3.87 2.66 0.67
CA ASP A 379 -3.68 4.10 0.54
C ASP A 379 -2.29 4.50 1.03
N SER A 380 -1.42 4.91 0.11
CA SER A 380 -0.06 5.30 0.44
C SER A 380 0.40 6.53 -0.33
N TRP A 381 1.25 7.31 0.32
CA TRP A 381 1.87 8.51 -0.22
C TRP A 381 3.38 8.49 0.02
N PHE A 382 4.12 8.77 -1.03
CA PHE A 382 5.58 8.92 -1.03
C PHE A 382 6.31 7.69 -0.46
N THR A 383 5.79 6.49 -0.75
CA THR A 383 6.42 5.23 -0.34
C THR A 383 7.35 4.71 -1.43
N PRO A 384 8.51 4.10 -1.09
CA PRO A 384 9.35 3.46 -2.08
C PRO A 384 8.59 2.42 -2.90
N TRP A 385 8.88 2.32 -4.19
CA TRP A 385 8.35 1.26 -5.03
C TRP A 385 8.80 -0.12 -4.55
N THR A 386 8.12 -1.18 -4.97
CA THR A 386 8.49 -2.56 -4.62
C THR A 386 8.97 -3.35 -5.84
N ASN A 387 10.08 -4.11 -5.70
CA ASN A 387 10.56 -5.02 -6.73
C ASN A 387 10.09 -6.47 -6.53
N ASN A 388 9.16 -6.72 -5.61
CA ASN A 388 8.65 -8.04 -5.25
C ASN A 388 7.58 -8.57 -6.22
N ALA A 389 7.32 -7.90 -7.33
CA ALA A 389 6.39 -8.35 -8.36
C ALA A 389 7.03 -9.37 -9.32
N TYR A 390 6.22 -10.24 -9.93
CA TYR A 390 6.67 -11.10 -11.03
C TYR A 390 7.14 -10.26 -12.22
N LYS A 391 6.36 -9.19 -12.55
CA LYS A 391 6.75 -8.18 -13.55
C LYS A 391 6.39 -6.78 -13.03
N THR A 392 7.27 -5.84 -13.26
CA THR A 392 7.03 -4.41 -13.02
C THR A 392 7.14 -3.65 -14.32
N TYR A 393 6.14 -2.82 -14.60
CA TYR A 393 6.03 -1.99 -15.79
C TYR A 393 6.29 -0.54 -15.40
N PHE A 394 7.36 0.05 -15.89
CA PHE A 394 7.67 1.47 -15.75
C PHE A 394 7.18 2.18 -17.01
N ILE A 395 6.21 3.06 -16.85
CA ILE A 395 5.44 3.65 -17.93
C ILE A 395 5.70 5.16 -17.94
N HIS A 396 6.44 5.62 -18.93
CA HIS A 396 6.75 7.03 -19.14
C HIS A 396 5.67 7.66 -20.01
N ILE A 397 4.96 8.65 -19.45
CA ILE A 397 3.95 9.42 -20.19
C ILE A 397 4.65 10.40 -21.13
N THR A 398 4.44 10.20 -22.42
CA THR A 398 5.07 10.98 -23.49
C THR A 398 4.21 12.11 -24.03
N GLY A 399 2.92 12.11 -23.70
CA GLY A 399 1.98 13.15 -24.11
C GLY A 399 0.54 12.82 -23.81
N ILE A 400 -0.31 13.77 -24.14
CA ILE A 400 -1.77 13.69 -24.13
C ILE A 400 -2.26 14.35 -25.41
N ASN A 401 -3.19 13.76 -26.10
CA ASN A 401 -3.77 14.36 -27.33
C ASN A 401 -5.26 14.59 -27.13
#